data_0b6082637cba6b86ceb94a4dff05743c
#
_entry.id   0b6082637cba6b86ceb94a4dff05743c
#
_cell.length_a   1.000
_cell.length_b   1.000
_cell.length_c   1.000
_cell.angle_alpha   90.00
_cell.angle_beta   90.00
_cell.angle_gamma   90.00
#
_symmetry.space_group_name_H-M   'P 1'
#
loop_
_entity.id
_entity.type
_entity.pdbx_description
1 polymer ?
#
loop_
_entity_poly.entity_id
_entity_poly.type
_entity_poly.pdbx_seq_one_letter_code
_entity_poly.pdbx_strand_id
1 'polypeptide(L)'
;MKLKQKKISKVFSLFSLNKKITGENSNSKLNKISNYLKKNKSDYILISAPENVAWILNIRGGDSPNSPIPNSRLIISKTKQIFLITDVKKCKKIIKDKIVKLSDLVETKNFTKKIQSLKGNNFIIDNNTCSIFFENVIRKKFKILKENDPTYILKSIKNKTEINNMIEAHIIDGVALTKFIYWIKNINKKKITEVDAQNKLEKFRKLNK
;
A
#
# COMPACT_ATOMS: atom_id res chain seq x y z
N MET A 1 -25.65 2.71 26.48
CA MET A 1 -25.32 1.58 25.57
C MET A 1 -23.80 1.43 25.53
N LYS A 2 -23.19 0.45 26.25
CA LYS A 2 -21.73 0.22 26.23
C LYS A 2 -21.38 -0.49 24.94
N LEU A 3 -20.71 0.20 24.03
CA LEU A 3 -20.10 -0.42 22.85
C LEU A 3 -19.08 -1.47 23.32
N LYS A 4 -19.37 -2.75 23.14
CA LYS A 4 -18.39 -3.81 23.35
C LYS A 4 -17.21 -3.56 22.40
N GLN A 5 -16.04 -3.23 22.95
CA GLN A 5 -14.80 -3.16 22.17
C GLN A 5 -14.61 -4.52 21.48
N LYS A 6 -14.68 -4.52 20.15
CA LYS A 6 -14.41 -5.69 19.34
C LYS A 6 -12.99 -6.15 19.59
N LYS A 7 -12.81 -7.42 19.95
CA LYS A 7 -11.53 -8.10 20.11
C LYS A 7 -10.57 -7.71 18.99
N ILE A 8 -9.35 -7.37 19.39
CA ILE A 8 -8.19 -7.05 18.57
C ILE A 8 -8.10 -8.01 17.38
N SER A 9 -8.20 -7.48 16.18
CA SER A 9 -8.02 -8.22 14.94
C SER A 9 -6.66 -8.91 14.91
N LYS A 10 -6.60 -10.13 14.34
CA LYS A 10 -5.34 -10.86 14.08
C LYS A 10 -4.34 -9.88 13.45
N VAL A 11 -3.16 -9.77 14.06
CA VAL A 11 -2.06 -8.99 13.50
C VAL A 11 -1.57 -9.72 12.25
N PHE A 12 -1.91 -9.21 11.08
CA PHE A 12 -1.44 -9.77 9.81
C PHE A 12 0.00 -9.31 9.55
N SER A 13 0.89 -10.27 9.33
CA SER A 13 2.28 -9.99 8.96
C SER A 13 2.34 -9.38 7.56
N LEU A 14 3.21 -8.39 7.38
CA LEU A 14 3.57 -7.89 6.06
C LEU A 14 4.40 -8.93 5.32
N PHE A 15 4.19 -9.08 4.02
CA PHE A 15 4.94 -9.98 3.16
C PHE A 15 5.33 -9.31 1.83
N SER A 16 6.41 -9.79 1.23
CA SER A 16 6.93 -9.27 -0.03
C SER A 16 6.40 -10.07 -1.22
N LEU A 17 6.32 -9.39 -2.36
CA LEU A 17 6.11 -9.99 -3.68
C LEU A 17 7.43 -10.00 -4.45
N ASN A 18 7.74 -11.10 -5.10
CA ASN A 18 8.96 -11.21 -5.90
C ASN A 18 8.84 -10.51 -7.26
N LYS A 19 9.98 -10.29 -7.92
CA LYS A 19 10.05 -9.62 -9.23
C LYS A 19 9.25 -10.36 -10.32
N LYS A 20 9.08 -11.69 -10.22
CA LYS A 20 8.29 -12.46 -11.20
C LYS A 20 6.82 -12.04 -11.20
N ILE A 21 6.30 -11.57 -10.06
CA ILE A 21 4.93 -11.09 -9.91
C ILE A 21 4.83 -9.59 -10.23
N THR A 22 5.81 -8.80 -9.80
CA THR A 22 5.74 -7.33 -9.87
C THR A 22 6.38 -6.73 -11.12
N GLY A 23 7.17 -7.52 -11.85
CA GLY A 23 7.92 -7.09 -13.04
C GLY A 23 9.09 -6.15 -12.75
N GLU A 24 9.02 -5.37 -11.68
CA GLU A 24 10.01 -4.38 -11.28
C GLU A 24 10.36 -4.51 -9.78
N ASN A 25 11.64 -4.41 -9.42
CA ASN A 25 12.07 -4.46 -8.04
C ASN A 25 11.91 -3.11 -7.32
N SER A 26 11.88 -3.13 -5.99
CA SER A 26 11.73 -1.93 -5.15
C SER A 26 12.86 -0.91 -5.37
N ASN A 27 14.09 -1.35 -5.56
CA ASN A 27 15.24 -0.43 -5.77
C ASN A 27 15.07 0.40 -7.03
N SER A 28 14.56 -0.18 -8.13
CA SER A 28 14.28 0.56 -9.36
C SER A 28 13.21 1.64 -9.12
N LYS A 29 12.15 1.30 -8.38
CA LYS A 29 11.09 2.25 -8.02
C LYS A 29 11.61 3.37 -7.11
N LEU A 30 12.44 3.03 -6.12
CA LEU A 30 13.09 4.01 -5.24
C LEU A 30 14.03 4.94 -6.02
N ASN A 31 14.71 4.44 -7.07
CA ASN A 31 15.53 5.29 -7.95
C ASN A 31 14.66 6.34 -8.67
N LYS A 32 13.49 5.97 -9.18
CA LYS A 32 12.56 6.91 -9.83
C LYS A 32 12.14 8.03 -8.87
N ILE A 33 11.78 7.67 -7.62
CA ILE A 33 11.39 8.65 -6.59
C ILE A 33 12.60 9.53 -6.19
N SER A 34 13.78 8.94 -6.01
CA SER A 34 15.01 9.69 -5.70
C SER A 34 15.33 10.72 -6.79
N ASN A 35 15.20 10.34 -8.06
CA ASN A 35 15.43 11.25 -9.19
C ASN A 35 14.37 12.38 -9.22
N TYR A 36 13.12 12.06 -8.92
CA TYR A 36 12.05 13.05 -8.76
C TYR A 36 12.40 14.06 -7.66
N LEU A 37 12.86 13.60 -6.49
CA LEU A 37 13.30 14.46 -5.39
C LEU A 37 14.44 15.39 -5.79
N LYS A 38 15.45 14.88 -6.49
CA LYS A 38 16.59 15.68 -6.99
C LYS A 38 16.13 16.76 -7.96
N LYS A 39 15.24 16.43 -8.91
CA LYS A 39 14.67 17.38 -9.88
C LYS A 39 13.91 18.51 -9.18
N ASN A 40 13.16 18.20 -8.12
CA ASN A 40 12.38 19.16 -7.34
C ASN A 40 13.18 19.81 -6.20
N LYS A 41 14.49 19.61 -6.14
CA LYS A 41 15.40 20.17 -5.11
C LYS A 41 14.87 19.91 -3.69
N SER A 42 14.30 18.72 -3.45
CA SER A 42 13.76 18.29 -2.16
C SER A 42 14.61 17.21 -1.53
N ASP A 43 14.70 17.22 -0.20
CA ASP A 43 15.47 16.25 0.55
C ASP A 43 14.70 14.97 0.82
N TYR A 44 13.39 15.10 1.02
CA TYR A 44 12.49 14.00 1.40
C TYR A 44 11.12 14.12 0.76
N ILE A 45 10.42 12.99 0.69
CA ILE A 45 8.98 12.91 0.42
C ILE A 45 8.32 11.97 1.43
N LEU A 46 7.10 12.31 1.89
CA LEU A 46 6.22 11.38 2.59
C LEU A 46 5.22 10.79 1.61
N ILE A 47 5.35 9.49 1.38
CA ILE A 47 4.31 8.70 0.73
C ILE A 47 3.31 8.30 1.80
N SER A 48 2.17 8.98 1.83
CA SER A 48 1.13 8.80 2.85
C SER A 48 0.04 7.81 2.45
N ALA A 49 -0.14 7.56 1.15
CA ALA A 49 -1.07 6.58 0.62
C ALA A 49 -0.53 5.14 0.79
N PRO A 50 -1.21 4.27 1.59
CA PRO A 50 -0.70 2.93 1.89
C PRO A 50 -0.53 2.03 0.66
N GLU A 51 -1.40 2.18 -0.35
CA GLU A 51 -1.32 1.46 -1.62
C GLU A 51 -0.09 1.85 -2.44
N ASN A 52 0.36 3.11 -2.33
CA ASN A 52 1.58 3.58 -2.97
C ASN A 52 2.82 3.03 -2.27
N VAL A 53 2.81 2.98 -0.93
CA VAL A 53 3.85 2.31 -0.15
C VAL A 53 3.96 0.83 -0.53
N ALA A 54 2.80 0.14 -0.60
CA ALA A 54 2.73 -1.27 -1.00
C ALA A 54 3.33 -1.52 -2.40
N TRP A 55 3.07 -0.61 -3.35
CA TRP A 55 3.60 -0.70 -4.70
C TRP A 55 5.12 -0.41 -4.75
N ILE A 56 5.59 0.65 -4.08
CA ILE A 56 7.01 1.02 -4.08
C ILE A 56 7.88 -0.10 -3.50
N LEU A 57 7.48 -0.64 -2.35
CA LEU A 57 8.25 -1.66 -1.63
C LEU A 57 7.94 -3.09 -2.08
N ASN A 58 6.98 -3.30 -3.00
CA ASN A 58 6.49 -4.62 -3.39
C ASN A 58 6.02 -5.44 -2.18
N ILE A 59 5.36 -4.82 -1.23
CA ILE A 59 4.84 -5.48 -0.02
C ILE A 59 3.32 -5.53 -0.01
N ARG A 60 2.78 -6.47 0.75
CA ARG A 60 1.34 -6.61 1.00
C ARG A 60 1.11 -6.82 2.50
N GLY A 61 -0.12 -6.58 2.94
CA GLY A 61 -0.56 -6.78 4.32
C GLY A 61 -2.06 -7.06 4.38
N GLY A 62 -2.55 -7.45 5.53
CA GLY A 62 -3.97 -7.76 5.76
C GLY A 62 -4.66 -6.73 6.67
N ASP A 63 -4.25 -5.47 6.63
CA ASP A 63 -4.82 -4.43 7.49
C ASP A 63 -6.16 -3.90 6.99
N SER A 64 -6.47 -4.13 5.71
CA SER A 64 -7.77 -3.85 5.11
C SER A 64 -8.52 -5.15 4.81
N PRO A 65 -9.84 -5.25 5.14
CA PRO A 65 -10.62 -6.48 4.96
C PRO A 65 -10.66 -7.02 3.53
N ASN A 66 -10.71 -6.12 2.55
CA ASN A 66 -10.95 -6.45 1.14
C ASN A 66 -9.77 -6.08 0.21
N SER A 67 -8.65 -5.67 0.78
CA SER A 67 -7.48 -5.27 0.01
C SER A 67 -6.20 -5.68 0.73
N PRO A 68 -5.19 -6.26 0.04
CA PRO A 68 -3.95 -6.68 0.66
C PRO A 68 -3.00 -5.49 0.90
N ILE A 69 -3.51 -4.42 1.49
CA ILE A 69 -2.79 -3.16 1.69
C ILE A 69 -2.34 -3.06 3.14
N PRO A 70 -1.03 -2.79 3.41
CA PRO A 70 -0.53 -2.56 4.75
C PRO A 70 -0.87 -1.14 5.22
N ASN A 71 -1.32 -0.98 6.45
CA ASN A 71 -1.45 0.34 7.05
C ASN A 71 -0.05 0.89 7.39
N SER A 72 0.54 1.57 6.43
CA SER A 72 1.90 2.08 6.51
C SER A 72 2.07 3.38 5.74
N ARG A 73 3.12 4.11 6.07
CA ARG A 73 3.58 5.29 5.34
C ARG A 73 5.08 5.18 5.13
N LEU A 74 5.64 5.90 4.16
CA LEU A 74 7.04 5.76 3.80
C LEU A 74 7.67 7.14 3.60
N ILE A 75 8.74 7.43 4.32
CA ILE A 75 9.62 8.55 4.01
C ILE A 75 10.73 8.04 3.10
N ILE A 76 10.98 8.75 2.02
CA ILE A 76 12.07 8.46 1.08
C ILE A 76 12.96 9.70 0.97
N SER A 77 14.27 9.53 1.11
CA SER A 77 15.24 10.61 0.91
C SER A 77 15.73 10.66 -0.55
N LYS A 78 16.28 11.81 -0.94
CA LYS A 78 16.98 11.97 -2.24
C LYS A 78 18.20 11.04 -2.41
N THR A 79 18.71 10.45 -1.33
CA THR A 79 19.79 9.45 -1.33
C THR A 79 19.27 8.01 -1.28
N LYS A 80 17.97 7.80 -1.44
CA LYS A 80 17.27 6.49 -1.39
C LYS A 80 17.21 5.85 0.00
N GLN A 81 17.56 6.56 1.06
CA GLN A 81 17.30 6.09 2.41
C GLN A 81 15.77 6.10 2.64
N ILE A 82 15.27 5.05 3.25
CA ILE A 82 13.85 4.90 3.51
C ILE A 82 13.56 4.80 5.00
N PHE A 83 12.36 5.22 5.41
CA PHE A 83 11.83 4.98 6.76
C PHE A 83 10.38 4.57 6.63
N LEU A 84 10.09 3.31 6.96
CA LEU A 84 8.75 2.73 6.91
C LEU A 84 8.06 2.96 8.26
N ILE A 85 7.03 3.79 8.25
CA ILE A 85 6.21 4.09 9.43
C ILE A 85 5.07 3.07 9.49
N THR A 86 5.14 2.16 10.47
CA THR A 86 4.18 1.06 10.64
C THR A 86 4.31 0.41 12.02
N ASP A 87 3.48 -0.59 12.32
CA ASP A 87 3.68 -1.48 13.46
C ASP A 87 4.83 -2.45 13.16
N VAL A 88 5.95 -2.30 13.87
CA VAL A 88 7.18 -3.09 13.69
C VAL A 88 6.95 -4.58 13.89
N LYS A 89 5.99 -4.97 14.74
CA LYS A 89 5.64 -6.40 14.99
C LYS A 89 5.20 -7.13 13.72
N LYS A 90 4.66 -6.42 12.74
CA LYS A 90 4.20 -6.96 11.45
C LYS A 90 5.33 -7.21 10.45
N CYS A 91 6.54 -6.69 10.71
CA CYS A 91 7.61 -6.56 9.71
C CYS A 91 8.59 -7.74 9.66
N LYS A 92 8.46 -8.75 10.53
CA LYS A 92 9.43 -9.87 10.63
C LYS A 92 9.76 -10.49 9.26
N LYS A 93 8.76 -10.76 8.42
CA LYS A 93 8.94 -11.41 7.12
C LYS A 93 9.65 -10.49 6.13
N ILE A 94 9.25 -9.21 6.01
CA ILE A 94 9.88 -8.26 5.07
C ILE A 94 11.31 -7.88 5.47
N ILE A 95 11.67 -8.00 6.77
CA ILE A 95 13.07 -7.90 7.24
C ILE A 95 13.86 -9.12 6.78
N LYS A 96 13.31 -10.36 7.01
CA LYS A 96 13.94 -11.60 6.55
C LYS A 96 14.16 -11.60 5.04
N ASP A 97 13.20 -11.10 4.28
CA ASP A 97 13.25 -10.99 2.82
C ASP A 97 14.15 -9.82 2.34
N LYS A 98 14.82 -9.11 3.26
CA LYS A 98 15.74 -7.98 2.99
C LYS A 98 15.09 -6.82 2.21
N ILE A 99 13.78 -6.65 2.32
CA ILE A 99 13.05 -5.51 1.71
C ILE A 99 13.33 -4.22 2.49
N VAL A 100 13.36 -4.32 3.82
CA VAL A 100 13.71 -3.23 4.75
C VAL A 100 14.64 -3.76 5.82
N LYS A 101 15.46 -2.88 6.40
CA LYS A 101 16.27 -3.19 7.58
C LYS A 101 15.49 -2.81 8.84
N LEU A 102 15.85 -3.36 9.98
CA LEU A 102 15.25 -2.99 11.26
C LEU A 102 15.44 -1.49 11.56
N SER A 103 16.58 -0.92 11.18
CA SER A 103 16.89 0.52 11.30
C SER A 103 15.99 1.43 10.47
N ASP A 104 15.33 0.88 9.44
CA ASP A 104 14.45 1.63 8.55
C ASP A 104 13.02 1.68 9.08
N LEU A 105 12.71 0.93 10.14
CA LEU A 105 11.37 0.84 10.71
C LEU A 105 11.15 1.93 11.77
N VAL A 106 10.01 2.56 11.73
CA VAL A 106 9.59 3.62 12.64
C VAL A 106 8.19 3.33 13.16
N GLU A 107 8.04 3.14 14.45
CA GLU A 107 6.70 3.12 15.07
C GLU A 107 6.01 4.48 14.89
N THR A 108 4.71 4.49 14.63
CA THR A 108 3.95 5.75 14.43
C THR A 108 4.13 6.75 15.58
N LYS A 109 4.20 6.26 16.82
CA LYS A 109 4.46 7.10 18.02
C LYS A 109 5.82 7.80 17.98
N ASN A 110 6.80 7.25 17.26
CA ASN A 110 8.16 7.77 17.12
C ASN A 110 8.33 8.68 15.90
N PHE A 111 7.27 8.95 15.12
CA PHE A 111 7.34 9.75 13.90
C PHE A 111 7.94 11.14 14.16
N THR A 112 7.48 11.85 15.21
CA THR A 112 8.01 13.17 15.56
C THR A 112 9.51 13.15 15.83
N LYS A 113 9.98 12.17 16.62
CA LYS A 113 11.42 12.01 16.91
C LYS A 113 12.21 11.72 15.64
N LYS A 114 11.66 10.90 14.72
CA LYS A 114 12.29 10.60 13.44
C LYS A 114 12.41 11.88 12.60
N ILE A 115 11.36 12.67 12.44
CA ILE A 115 11.41 13.94 11.69
C ILE A 115 12.47 14.87 12.26
N GLN A 116 12.54 15.00 13.60
CA GLN A 116 13.53 15.83 14.26
C GLN A 116 14.97 15.38 14.03
N SER A 117 15.23 14.08 13.83
CA SER A 117 16.56 13.53 13.57
C SER A 117 17.04 13.68 12.13
N LEU A 118 16.14 13.93 11.16
CA LEU A 118 16.50 14.08 9.75
C LEU A 118 17.21 15.42 9.53
N LYS A 119 18.16 15.44 8.57
CA LYS A 119 18.89 16.66 8.16
C LYS A 119 18.42 17.08 6.78
N GLY A 120 18.20 18.36 6.55
CA GLY A 120 17.74 18.90 5.26
C GLY A 120 16.82 20.10 5.46
N ASN A 121 16.31 20.63 4.34
CA ASN A 121 15.51 21.85 4.32
C ASN A 121 14.11 21.65 3.73
N ASN A 122 13.98 20.88 2.65
CA ASN A 122 12.75 20.76 1.87
C ASN A 122 12.15 19.36 2.01
N PHE A 123 10.83 19.31 2.17
CA PHE A 123 10.09 18.06 2.34
C PHE A 123 8.81 18.11 1.49
N ILE A 124 8.63 17.14 0.59
CA ILE A 124 7.43 17.01 -0.25
C ILE A 124 6.36 16.23 0.51
N ILE A 125 5.13 16.72 0.46
CA ILE A 125 3.92 16.00 0.89
C ILE A 125 2.84 16.11 -0.19
N ASP A 126 2.03 15.08 -0.30
CA ASP A 126 0.80 15.12 -1.11
C ASP A 126 -0.38 15.56 -0.23
N ASN A 127 -0.96 16.71 -0.54
CA ASN A 127 -2.08 17.28 0.20
C ASN A 127 -3.34 16.40 0.21
N ASN A 128 -3.53 15.58 -0.83
CA ASN A 128 -4.72 14.74 -0.96
C ASN A 128 -4.71 13.54 -0.01
N THR A 129 -3.52 13.12 0.44
CA THR A 129 -3.36 11.89 1.24
C THR A 129 -2.67 12.11 2.57
N CYS A 130 -1.92 13.21 2.74
CA CYS A 130 -1.23 13.53 3.98
C CYS A 130 -2.20 14.08 5.01
N SER A 131 -2.28 13.44 6.18
CA SER A 131 -3.09 13.98 7.27
C SER A 131 -2.44 15.23 7.89
N ILE A 132 -3.28 16.10 8.45
CA ILE A 132 -2.85 17.32 9.14
C ILE A 132 -1.84 17.06 10.28
N PHE A 133 -1.94 15.89 10.93
CA PHE A 133 -0.99 15.49 11.96
C PHE A 133 0.43 15.37 11.39
N PHE A 134 0.62 14.64 10.29
CA PHE A 134 1.93 14.46 9.67
C PHE A 134 2.47 15.76 9.09
N GLU A 135 1.61 16.54 8.41
CA GLU A 135 1.98 17.85 7.90
C GLU A 135 2.48 18.77 9.01
N ASN A 136 1.75 18.90 10.12
CA ASN A 136 2.13 19.76 11.23
C ASN A 136 3.46 19.36 11.87
N VAL A 137 3.73 18.06 12.00
CA VAL A 137 5.01 17.58 12.53
C VAL A 137 6.17 17.91 11.59
N ILE A 138 6.00 17.72 10.28
CA ILE A 138 7.02 18.02 9.27
C ILE A 138 7.28 19.53 9.21
N ARG A 139 6.23 20.34 9.20
CA ARG A 139 6.29 21.80 9.11
C ARG A 139 7.12 22.46 10.22
N LYS A 140 7.20 21.84 11.40
CA LYS A 140 8.01 22.35 12.51
C LYS A 140 9.52 22.36 12.21
N LYS A 141 9.96 21.63 11.19
CA LYS A 141 11.39 21.48 10.89
C LYS A 141 11.75 21.75 9.42
N PHE A 142 10.85 21.44 8.50
CA PHE A 142 11.11 21.51 7.06
C PHE A 142 10.21 22.52 6.36
N LYS A 143 10.73 23.15 5.30
CA LYS A 143 9.90 23.82 4.32
C LYS A 143 9.12 22.77 3.53
N ILE A 144 7.79 22.85 3.60
CA ILE A 144 6.91 21.91 2.90
C ILE A 144 6.71 22.37 1.47
N LEU A 145 6.90 21.45 0.53
CA LEU A 145 6.51 21.56 -0.85
C LEU A 145 5.29 20.65 -1.05
N LYS A 146 4.17 21.23 -1.51
CA LYS A 146 2.91 20.53 -1.75
C LYS A 146 2.88 20.09 -3.21
N GLU A 147 3.05 18.80 -3.45
CA GLU A 147 3.11 18.18 -4.76
C GLU A 147 2.31 16.88 -4.77
N ASN A 148 1.77 16.50 -5.91
CA ASN A 148 1.13 15.19 -6.05
C ASN A 148 2.16 14.08 -5.87
N ASP A 149 1.76 12.99 -5.19
CA ASP A 149 2.61 11.80 -5.06
C ASP A 149 2.93 11.24 -6.46
N PRO A 150 4.21 11.26 -6.90
CA PRO A 150 4.61 10.79 -8.23
C PRO A 150 4.33 9.30 -8.44
N THR A 151 4.10 8.54 -7.37
CA THR A 151 3.79 7.11 -7.44
C THR A 151 2.48 6.85 -8.18
N TYR A 152 1.51 7.77 -8.14
CA TYR A 152 0.24 7.60 -8.87
C TYR A 152 0.48 7.47 -10.38
N ILE A 153 1.30 8.35 -10.94
CA ILE A 153 1.67 8.28 -12.37
C ILE A 153 2.55 7.06 -12.64
N LEU A 154 3.55 6.80 -11.80
CA LEU A 154 4.47 5.68 -11.99
C LEU A 154 3.76 4.33 -12.00
N LYS A 155 2.77 4.11 -11.13
CA LYS A 155 2.01 2.85 -11.07
C LYS A 155 0.88 2.78 -12.10
N SER A 156 0.42 3.90 -12.65
CA SER A 156 -0.60 3.90 -13.71
C SER A 156 -0.07 3.31 -15.01
N ILE A 157 1.22 3.48 -15.29
CA ILE A 157 1.91 2.91 -16.45
C ILE A 157 2.39 1.50 -16.08
N LYS A 158 1.63 0.50 -16.51
CA LYS A 158 1.88 -0.92 -16.18
C LYS A 158 3.05 -1.47 -16.99
N ASN A 159 3.93 -2.22 -16.34
CA ASN A 159 4.94 -3.01 -17.04
C ASN A 159 4.30 -4.28 -17.67
N LYS A 160 5.06 -4.96 -18.54
CA LYS A 160 4.56 -6.15 -19.28
C LYS A 160 4.07 -7.26 -18.35
N THR A 161 4.75 -7.49 -17.21
CA THR A 161 4.35 -8.51 -16.22
C THR A 161 3.04 -8.12 -15.54
N GLU A 162 2.88 -6.85 -15.15
CA GLU A 162 1.64 -6.35 -14.57
C GLU A 162 0.47 -6.46 -15.57
N ILE A 163 0.71 -6.16 -16.84
CA ILE A 163 -0.32 -6.29 -17.90
C ILE A 163 -0.74 -7.76 -18.04
N ASN A 164 0.22 -8.68 -18.18
CA ASN A 164 -0.09 -10.10 -18.33
C ASN A 164 -0.86 -10.65 -17.13
N ASN A 165 -0.44 -10.31 -15.91
CA ASN A 165 -1.13 -10.73 -14.69
C ASN A 165 -2.55 -10.14 -14.60
N MET A 166 -2.75 -8.91 -15.06
CA MET A 166 -4.09 -8.29 -15.12
C MET A 166 -4.99 -9.03 -16.11
N ILE A 167 -4.49 -9.34 -17.31
CA ILE A 167 -5.25 -10.10 -18.32
C ILE A 167 -5.68 -11.44 -17.74
N GLU A 168 -4.74 -12.19 -17.14
CA GLU A 168 -5.03 -13.49 -16.54
C GLU A 168 -6.06 -13.38 -15.40
N ALA A 169 -5.89 -12.41 -14.51
CA ALA A 169 -6.83 -12.17 -13.40
C ALA A 169 -8.24 -11.83 -13.92
N HIS A 170 -8.35 -11.03 -14.98
CA HIS A 170 -9.66 -10.69 -15.58
C HIS A 170 -10.31 -11.89 -16.27
N ILE A 171 -9.54 -12.78 -16.90
CA ILE A 171 -10.08 -14.02 -17.47
C ILE A 171 -10.65 -14.91 -16.36
N ILE A 172 -9.90 -15.12 -15.27
CA ILE A 172 -10.33 -15.95 -14.13
C ILE A 172 -11.58 -15.35 -13.46
N ASP A 173 -11.58 -14.05 -13.18
CA ASP A 173 -12.72 -13.37 -12.54
C ASP A 173 -13.92 -13.30 -13.49
N GLY A 174 -13.70 -13.11 -14.79
CA GLY A 174 -14.74 -13.11 -15.82
C GLY A 174 -15.50 -14.43 -15.89
N VAL A 175 -14.82 -15.57 -15.77
CA VAL A 175 -15.46 -16.90 -15.67
C VAL A 175 -16.34 -17.00 -14.42
N ALA A 176 -15.83 -16.53 -13.26
CA ALA A 176 -16.60 -16.54 -12.00
C ALA A 176 -17.83 -15.63 -12.09
N LEU A 177 -17.66 -14.44 -12.66
CA LEU A 177 -18.75 -13.48 -12.86
C LEU A 177 -19.79 -13.99 -13.84
N THR A 178 -19.41 -14.63 -14.95
CA THR A 178 -20.35 -15.22 -15.90
C THR A 178 -21.20 -16.32 -15.24
N LYS A 179 -20.58 -17.22 -14.46
CA LYS A 179 -21.28 -18.22 -13.66
C LYS A 179 -22.26 -17.59 -12.65
N PHE A 180 -21.84 -16.47 -12.03
CA PHE A 180 -22.70 -15.74 -11.08
C PHE A 180 -23.89 -15.09 -11.78
N ILE A 181 -23.68 -14.45 -12.94
CA ILE A 181 -24.77 -13.83 -13.72
C ILE A 181 -25.77 -14.89 -14.18
N TYR A 182 -25.32 -16.04 -14.63
CA TYR A 182 -26.20 -17.16 -14.97
C TYR A 182 -27.02 -17.61 -13.74
N TRP A 183 -26.36 -17.83 -12.61
CA TRP A 183 -27.03 -18.26 -11.39
C TRP A 183 -28.07 -17.24 -10.92
N ILE A 184 -27.73 -15.93 -10.85
CA ILE A 184 -28.66 -14.89 -10.34
C ILE A 184 -29.87 -14.68 -11.27
N LYS A 185 -29.73 -14.94 -12.55
CA LYS A 185 -30.85 -14.88 -13.52
C LYS A 185 -31.84 -16.03 -13.36
N ASN A 186 -31.37 -17.20 -12.95
CA ASN A 186 -32.16 -18.44 -12.90
C ASN A 186 -32.64 -18.81 -11.48
N ILE A 187 -32.32 -18.03 -10.45
CA ILE A 187 -32.75 -18.30 -9.09
C ILE A 187 -34.04 -17.54 -8.73
N ASN A 188 -34.82 -18.10 -7.79
CA ASN A 188 -35.95 -17.38 -7.20
C ASN A 188 -35.46 -16.23 -6.28
N LYS A 189 -35.48 -15.01 -6.82
CA LYS A 189 -34.94 -13.80 -6.19
C LYS A 189 -35.64 -13.43 -4.85
N LYS A 190 -36.87 -13.90 -4.61
CA LYS A 190 -37.61 -13.63 -3.36
C LYS A 190 -37.00 -14.35 -2.14
N LYS A 191 -36.12 -15.33 -2.36
CA LYS A 191 -35.54 -16.17 -1.31
C LYS A 191 -34.05 -15.91 -1.02
N ILE A 192 -33.44 -14.88 -1.64
CA ILE A 192 -32.00 -14.57 -1.49
C ILE A 192 -31.80 -13.13 -1.04
N THR A 193 -30.80 -12.94 -0.18
CA THR A 193 -30.30 -11.63 0.24
C THR A 193 -29.08 -11.20 -0.59
N GLU A 194 -28.70 -9.93 -0.48
CA GLU A 194 -27.45 -9.42 -1.07
C GLU A 194 -26.22 -10.16 -0.52
N VAL A 195 -26.25 -10.53 0.77
CA VAL A 195 -25.17 -11.30 1.41
C VAL A 195 -25.07 -12.70 0.80
N ASP A 196 -26.19 -13.36 0.50
CA ASP A 196 -26.19 -14.67 -0.18
C ASP A 196 -25.60 -14.55 -1.58
N ALA A 197 -25.94 -13.49 -2.31
CA ALA A 197 -25.38 -13.21 -3.64
C ALA A 197 -23.86 -12.97 -3.58
N GLN A 198 -23.40 -12.18 -2.63
CA GLN A 198 -21.97 -11.95 -2.39
C GLN A 198 -21.24 -13.27 -2.08
N ASN A 199 -21.77 -14.07 -1.16
CA ASN A 199 -21.17 -15.35 -0.78
C ASN A 199 -21.12 -16.32 -1.96
N LYS A 200 -22.13 -16.30 -2.83
CA LYS A 200 -22.16 -17.13 -4.03
C LYS A 200 -21.09 -16.73 -5.05
N LEU A 201 -20.92 -15.43 -5.28
CA LEU A 201 -19.86 -14.94 -6.15
C LEU A 201 -18.47 -15.34 -5.62
N GLU A 202 -18.23 -15.16 -4.32
CA GLU A 202 -16.99 -15.59 -3.69
C GLU A 202 -16.76 -17.11 -3.81
N LYS A 203 -17.80 -17.93 -3.75
CA LYS A 203 -17.71 -19.37 -3.99
C LYS A 203 -17.27 -19.66 -5.44
N PHE A 204 -17.82 -18.97 -6.43
CA PHE A 204 -17.41 -19.13 -7.82
C PHE A 204 -15.96 -18.70 -8.04
N ARG A 205 -15.50 -17.60 -7.43
CA ARG A 205 -14.12 -17.16 -7.49
C ARG A 205 -13.15 -18.19 -6.90
N LYS A 206 -13.51 -18.81 -5.78
CA LYS A 206 -12.69 -19.86 -5.12
C LYS A 206 -12.56 -21.14 -5.94
N LEU A 207 -13.55 -21.48 -6.77
CA LEU A 207 -13.54 -22.68 -7.61
C LEU A 207 -12.69 -22.54 -8.88
N ASN A 208 -12.28 -21.32 -9.22
CA ASN A 208 -11.49 -21.02 -10.43
C ASN A 208 -10.02 -20.67 -10.12
N LYS A 209 -9.56 -20.97 -8.89
CA LYS A 209 -8.16 -20.77 -8.45
C LYS A 209 -7.29 -21.97 -8.79
#